data_9306100b72561986338269dab48f6ed3
#
_entry.id   9306100b72561986338269dab48f6ed3
#
_cell.length_a   1.000
_cell.length_b   1.000
_cell.length_c   1.000
_cell.angle_alpha   90.00
_cell.angle_beta   90.00
_cell.angle_gamma   90.00
#
_symmetry.space_group_name_H-M   'P 1'
#
loop_
_entity.id
_entity.type
_entity.pdbx_description
1 polymer ?
#
loop_
_entity_poly.entity_id
_entity_poly.type
_entity_poly.pdbx_seq_one_letter_code
_entity_poly.pdbx_strand_id
1 'polypeptide(L)'
;SPTRDGHLFLNHAKRILAAVSEANHALHGKPSTRRGQLTIGVTSLVAGYYLAELLDRYRRAFPDVEIAVSEDEHGFLEHMLINGEVDVAILMLNTLREQRALGAEVLTRSPNRLWLAADHALCAAAEVSLRDVAAMPQITLVADGIDEVMAGIWRRSGLAAPTVLRTGSLEAVRSLVATGVGVAVLPDFAYRPWSLEWDRVEARNVRDELPTVDIGLVWRRGAELNWTAHDFIEVARDQSRAKSRQTRSSSRS
;
A
#
# COMPACT_ATOMS: atom_id res chain seq x y z
N SER A 1 -20.60 4.50 -26.42
CA SER A 1 -19.53 4.04 -25.49
C SER A 1 -19.31 2.55 -25.72
N PRO A 2 -18.08 2.08 -25.66
CA PRO A 2 -17.79 0.67 -25.85
C PRO A 2 -18.50 -0.19 -24.80
N THR A 3 -18.88 -1.41 -25.16
CA THR A 3 -19.36 -2.42 -24.23
C THR A 3 -18.20 -2.90 -23.32
N ARG A 4 -18.50 -3.66 -22.27
CA ARG A 4 -17.48 -4.29 -21.40
C ARG A 4 -16.46 -5.09 -22.21
N ASP A 5 -16.92 -5.88 -23.16
CA ASP A 5 -16.06 -6.66 -24.07
C ASP A 5 -15.29 -5.75 -25.04
N GLY A 6 -15.86 -4.61 -25.44
CA GLY A 6 -15.17 -3.58 -26.22
C GLY A 6 -14.02 -2.92 -25.47
N HIS A 7 -14.17 -2.65 -24.19
CA HIS A 7 -13.07 -2.17 -23.34
C HIS A 7 -11.96 -3.22 -23.18
N LEU A 8 -12.34 -4.48 -22.96
CA LEU A 8 -11.39 -5.60 -22.88
C LEU A 8 -10.60 -5.75 -24.18
N PHE A 9 -11.30 -5.74 -25.33
CA PHE A 9 -10.67 -5.80 -26.64
C PHE A 9 -9.74 -4.61 -26.89
N LEU A 10 -10.16 -3.39 -26.53
CA LEU A 10 -9.35 -2.19 -26.68
C LEU A 10 -8.03 -2.27 -25.88
N ASN A 11 -8.09 -2.80 -24.65
CA ASN A 11 -6.91 -3.01 -23.82
C ASN A 11 -5.96 -4.05 -24.44
N HIS A 12 -6.48 -5.16 -24.93
CA HIS A 12 -5.66 -6.15 -25.63
C HIS A 12 -5.08 -5.59 -26.94
N ALA A 13 -5.83 -4.83 -27.72
CA ALA A 13 -5.35 -4.19 -28.95
C ALA A 13 -4.22 -3.18 -28.66
N LYS A 14 -4.36 -2.35 -27.60
CA LYS A 14 -3.30 -1.44 -27.16
C LYS A 14 -2.01 -2.20 -26.78
N ARG A 15 -2.13 -3.32 -26.07
CA ARG A 15 -0.97 -4.15 -25.70
C ARG A 15 -0.27 -4.78 -26.91
N ILE A 16 -1.03 -5.25 -27.89
CA ILE A 16 -0.48 -5.77 -29.15
C ILE A 16 0.29 -4.67 -29.91
N LEU A 17 -0.30 -3.46 -30.00
CA LEU A 17 0.37 -2.33 -30.64
C LEU A 17 1.63 -1.89 -29.90
N ALA A 18 1.62 -1.93 -28.57
CA ALA A 18 2.81 -1.66 -27.76
C ALA A 18 3.93 -2.69 -28.01
N ALA A 19 3.59 -3.99 -28.06
CA ALA A 19 4.56 -5.05 -28.35
C ALA A 19 5.14 -4.94 -29.79
N VAL A 20 4.32 -4.57 -30.77
CA VAL A 20 4.78 -4.33 -32.16
C VAL A 20 5.71 -3.11 -32.20
N SER A 21 5.38 -2.04 -31.47
CA SER A 21 6.24 -0.85 -31.34
C SER A 21 7.59 -1.20 -30.70
N GLU A 22 7.59 -2.02 -29.65
CA GLU A 22 8.78 -2.50 -28.97
C GLU A 22 9.69 -3.33 -29.90
N ALA A 23 9.10 -4.26 -30.66
CA ALA A 23 9.84 -5.06 -31.65
C ALA A 23 10.47 -4.18 -32.73
N ASN A 24 9.76 -3.18 -33.23
CA ASN A 24 10.28 -2.23 -34.20
C ASN A 24 11.42 -1.36 -33.65
N HIS A 25 11.33 -0.94 -32.37
CA HIS A 25 12.39 -0.17 -31.73
C HIS A 25 13.65 -1.02 -31.42
N ALA A 26 13.47 -2.28 -31.06
CA ALA A 26 14.60 -3.21 -30.86
C ALA A 26 15.44 -3.42 -32.13
N LEU A 27 14.80 -3.34 -33.31
CA LEU A 27 15.48 -3.51 -34.60
C LEU A 27 16.16 -2.24 -35.11
N HIS A 28 15.76 -1.05 -34.67
CA HIS A 28 16.22 0.24 -35.23
C HIS A 28 17.11 1.05 -34.27
N GLY A 29 17.63 0.45 -33.22
CA GLY A 29 18.60 0.89 -32.20
C GLY A 29 19.11 2.33 -32.25
N LYS A 30 18.47 3.23 -31.50
CA LYS A 30 19.14 4.38 -30.86
C LYS A 30 18.73 4.42 -29.40
N PRO A 31 19.64 4.62 -28.45
CA PRO A 31 19.33 4.73 -27.04
C PRO A 31 18.79 6.12 -26.70
N SER A 32 17.59 6.45 -27.12
CA SER A 32 16.89 7.62 -26.65
C SER A 32 15.39 7.51 -26.98
N THR A 33 14.57 7.53 -25.93
CA THR A 33 13.10 7.55 -25.93
C THR A 33 12.42 6.20 -26.16
N ARG A 34 12.59 5.23 -25.24
CA ARG A 34 11.67 4.11 -25.12
C ARG A 34 10.32 4.66 -24.65
N ARG A 35 9.41 4.89 -25.59
CA ARG A 35 8.01 5.16 -25.26
C ARG A 35 7.32 3.86 -24.88
N GLY A 36 6.61 3.87 -23.77
CA GLY A 36 5.85 2.71 -23.31
C GLY A 36 4.68 3.15 -22.45
N GLN A 37 3.83 2.21 -22.12
CA GLN A 37 2.73 2.43 -21.17
C GLN A 37 2.93 1.50 -19.98
N LEU A 38 2.62 1.99 -18.80
CA LEU A 38 2.60 1.24 -17.55
C LEU A 38 1.28 1.49 -16.84
N THR A 39 0.54 0.43 -16.55
CA THR A 39 -0.69 0.51 -15.76
C THR A 39 -0.43 -0.10 -14.38
N ILE A 40 -0.57 0.73 -13.33
CA ILE A 40 -0.30 0.35 -11.94
C ILE A 40 -1.62 0.32 -11.17
N GLY A 41 -1.92 -0.81 -10.50
CA GLY A 41 -3.00 -0.91 -9.54
C GLY A 41 -2.54 -0.56 -8.12
N VAL A 42 -3.32 0.19 -7.38
CA VAL A 42 -3.03 0.53 -5.98
C VAL A 42 -4.31 0.62 -5.17
N THR A 43 -4.22 0.32 -3.89
CA THR A 43 -5.29 0.62 -2.94
C THR A 43 -5.12 2.04 -2.37
N SER A 44 -6.17 2.58 -1.73
CA SER A 44 -6.21 3.99 -1.29
C SER A 44 -5.09 4.36 -0.32
N LEU A 45 -4.77 3.49 0.65
CA LEU A 45 -3.67 3.75 1.58
C LEU A 45 -2.31 3.71 0.90
N VAL A 46 -2.11 2.78 -0.03
CA VAL A 46 -0.87 2.70 -0.80
C VAL A 46 -0.72 3.91 -1.70
N ALA A 47 -1.79 4.35 -2.37
CA ALA A 47 -1.80 5.56 -3.20
C ALA A 47 -1.40 6.79 -2.39
N GLY A 48 -2.03 6.98 -1.22
CA GLY A 48 -1.82 8.17 -0.40
C GLY A 48 -0.49 8.23 0.34
N TYR A 49 0.09 7.08 0.71
CA TYR A 49 1.21 7.07 1.68
C TYR A 49 2.48 6.37 1.21
N TYR A 50 2.43 5.64 0.09
CA TYR A 50 3.58 4.88 -0.39
C TYR A 50 3.96 5.20 -1.85
N LEU A 51 2.98 5.36 -2.75
CA LEU A 51 3.18 5.39 -4.19
C LEU A 51 4.00 6.59 -4.68
N ALA A 52 3.82 7.77 -4.10
CA ALA A 52 4.34 9.03 -4.63
C ALA A 52 5.86 9.04 -4.85
N GLU A 53 6.63 8.56 -3.85
CA GLU A 53 8.09 8.49 -3.94
C GLU A 53 8.56 7.49 -5.01
N LEU A 54 7.86 6.36 -5.14
CA LEU A 54 8.20 5.35 -6.14
C LEU A 54 7.92 5.85 -7.56
N LEU A 55 6.79 6.52 -7.77
CA LEU A 55 6.46 7.12 -9.06
C LEU A 55 7.44 8.23 -9.45
N ASP A 56 7.85 9.08 -8.50
CA ASP A 56 8.83 10.13 -8.76
C ASP A 56 10.16 9.53 -9.24
N ARG A 57 10.64 8.49 -8.58
CA ARG A 57 11.86 7.77 -8.99
C ARG A 57 11.72 7.15 -10.38
N TYR A 58 10.61 6.46 -10.63
CA TYR A 58 10.37 5.81 -11.92
C TYR A 58 10.27 6.83 -13.05
N ARG A 59 9.52 7.93 -12.87
CA ARG A 59 9.38 9.00 -13.87
C ARG A 59 10.70 9.70 -14.19
N ARG A 60 11.59 9.86 -13.22
CA ARG A 60 12.94 10.40 -13.47
C ARG A 60 13.80 9.44 -14.29
N ALA A 61 13.69 8.14 -14.08
CA ALA A 61 14.44 7.12 -14.82
C ALA A 61 13.86 6.92 -16.23
N PHE A 62 12.54 7.02 -16.39
CA PHE A 62 11.81 6.72 -17.63
C PHE A 62 10.81 7.84 -17.98
N PRO A 63 11.29 9.03 -18.38
CA PRO A 63 10.44 10.22 -18.57
C PRO A 63 9.45 10.09 -19.73
N ASP A 64 9.71 9.19 -20.69
CA ASP A 64 8.88 9.00 -21.89
C ASP A 64 7.85 7.85 -21.72
N VAL A 65 7.74 7.26 -20.51
CA VAL A 65 6.73 6.26 -20.20
C VAL A 65 5.44 6.94 -19.74
N GLU A 66 4.33 6.62 -20.41
CA GLU A 66 3.00 7.02 -19.99
C GLU A 66 2.55 6.11 -18.83
N ILE A 67 2.23 6.71 -17.69
CA ILE A 67 1.82 5.97 -16.49
C ILE A 67 0.34 6.20 -16.26
N ALA A 68 -0.44 5.12 -16.17
CA ALA A 68 -1.81 5.10 -15.69
C ALA A 68 -1.86 4.44 -14.31
N VAL A 69 -2.53 5.09 -13.36
CA VAL A 69 -2.76 4.53 -12.02
C VAL A 69 -4.25 4.23 -11.88
N SER A 70 -4.56 3.00 -11.48
CA SER A 70 -5.91 2.56 -11.13
C SER A 70 -5.99 2.38 -9.63
N GLU A 71 -6.80 3.20 -8.96
CA GLU A 71 -7.08 3.06 -7.54
C GLU A 71 -8.41 2.33 -7.36
N ASP A 72 -8.40 1.21 -6.64
CA ASP A 72 -9.60 0.41 -6.42
C ASP A 72 -9.46 -0.49 -5.17
N GLU A 73 -10.51 -1.23 -4.84
CA GLU A 73 -10.50 -2.23 -3.78
C GLU A 73 -9.54 -3.39 -4.10
N HIS A 74 -8.95 -3.96 -3.05
CA HIS A 74 -7.93 -5.02 -3.14
C HIS A 74 -8.36 -6.20 -4.03
N GLY A 75 -9.54 -6.77 -3.78
CA GLY A 75 -10.03 -7.92 -4.56
C GLY A 75 -10.29 -7.61 -6.04
N PHE A 76 -10.69 -6.38 -6.34
CA PHE A 76 -10.88 -5.94 -7.72
C PHE A 76 -9.54 -5.77 -8.45
N LEU A 77 -8.53 -5.23 -7.77
CA LEU A 77 -7.18 -5.11 -8.31
C LEU A 77 -6.53 -6.48 -8.58
N GLU A 78 -6.74 -7.48 -7.71
CA GLU A 78 -6.32 -8.85 -7.98
C GLU A 78 -6.95 -9.40 -9.26
N HIS A 79 -8.24 -9.13 -9.48
CA HIS A 79 -8.95 -9.53 -10.69
C HIS A 79 -8.40 -8.82 -11.94
N MET A 80 -8.16 -7.51 -11.86
CA MET A 80 -7.55 -6.74 -12.96
C MET A 80 -6.16 -7.26 -13.34
N LEU A 81 -5.32 -7.64 -12.35
CA LEU A 81 -4.02 -8.27 -12.60
C LEU A 81 -4.16 -9.60 -13.34
N ILE A 82 -5.08 -10.48 -12.90
CA ILE A 82 -5.30 -11.79 -13.52
C ILE A 82 -5.77 -11.63 -14.96
N ASN A 83 -6.65 -10.67 -15.22
CA ASN A 83 -7.14 -10.37 -16.57
C ASN A 83 -6.13 -9.60 -17.43
N GLY A 84 -5.05 -9.09 -16.84
CA GLY A 84 -4.05 -8.28 -17.53
C GLY A 84 -4.54 -6.88 -17.91
N GLU A 85 -5.50 -6.34 -17.16
CA GLU A 85 -5.97 -4.95 -17.29
C GLU A 85 -5.00 -4.00 -16.57
N VAL A 86 -4.24 -4.51 -15.60
CA VAL A 86 -3.17 -3.84 -14.87
C VAL A 86 -1.90 -4.68 -15.04
N ASP A 87 -0.77 -4.02 -15.28
CA ASP A 87 0.52 -4.69 -15.48
C ASP A 87 1.12 -5.15 -14.15
N VAL A 88 1.07 -4.30 -13.14
CA VAL A 88 1.59 -4.51 -11.79
C VAL A 88 0.74 -3.77 -10.77
N ALA A 89 0.64 -4.28 -9.56
CA ALA A 89 -0.01 -3.57 -8.47
C ALA A 89 0.90 -3.45 -7.25
N ILE A 90 0.64 -2.45 -6.41
CA ILE A 90 1.23 -2.32 -5.08
C ILE A 90 0.10 -2.46 -4.07
N LEU A 91 0.15 -3.53 -3.30
CA LEU A 91 -0.92 -3.94 -2.40
C LEU A 91 -0.38 -4.30 -1.01
N MET A 92 -1.28 -4.39 -0.04
CA MET A 92 -0.98 -5.05 1.24
C MET A 92 -1.05 -6.56 1.07
N LEU A 93 0.06 -7.24 1.24
CA LEU A 93 0.17 -8.68 0.98
C LEU A 93 -0.54 -9.56 2.02
N ASN A 94 -0.81 -9.03 3.21
CA ASN A 94 -1.48 -9.75 4.30
C ASN A 94 -2.92 -10.19 3.95
N THR A 95 -3.54 -9.51 3.00
CA THR A 95 -4.93 -9.75 2.55
C THR A 95 -5.01 -10.32 1.14
N LEU A 96 -3.86 -10.67 0.51
CA LEU A 96 -3.81 -11.24 -0.83
C LEU A 96 -4.48 -12.63 -0.87
N ARG A 97 -5.51 -12.78 -1.71
CA ARG A 97 -6.34 -13.99 -1.80
C ARG A 97 -5.89 -14.92 -2.92
N GLU A 98 -5.57 -14.38 -4.09
CA GLU A 98 -5.28 -15.14 -5.32
C GLU A 98 -3.78 -15.53 -5.44
N GLN A 99 -3.20 -16.04 -4.36
CA GLN A 99 -1.75 -16.37 -4.27
C GLN A 99 -1.28 -17.41 -5.31
N ARG A 100 -2.18 -18.22 -5.88
CA ARG A 100 -1.83 -19.20 -6.91
C ARG A 100 -1.65 -18.54 -8.28
N ALA A 101 -2.51 -17.56 -8.58
CA ALA A 101 -2.51 -16.85 -9.86
C ALA A 101 -1.55 -15.66 -9.87
N LEU A 102 -1.20 -15.13 -8.70
CA LEU A 102 -0.39 -13.93 -8.54
C LEU A 102 1.00 -14.25 -7.97
N GLY A 103 2.01 -13.57 -8.48
CA GLY A 103 3.33 -13.45 -7.87
C GLY A 103 3.35 -12.23 -6.98
N ALA A 104 4.05 -12.32 -5.85
CA ALA A 104 4.16 -11.20 -4.93
C ALA A 104 5.57 -11.11 -4.34
N GLU A 105 6.01 -9.89 -4.05
CA GLU A 105 7.30 -9.59 -3.41
C GLU A 105 7.14 -8.46 -2.40
N VAL A 106 7.62 -8.65 -1.18
CA VAL A 106 7.55 -7.65 -0.12
C VAL A 106 8.51 -6.50 -0.41
N LEU A 107 8.01 -5.27 -0.45
CA LEU A 107 8.81 -4.06 -0.55
C LEU A 107 9.13 -3.46 0.82
N THR A 108 8.17 -3.46 1.73
CA THR A 108 8.36 -2.93 3.08
C THR A 108 7.44 -3.62 4.08
N ARG A 109 7.91 -3.72 5.31
CA ARG A 109 7.13 -4.19 6.46
C ARG A 109 6.89 -3.03 7.40
N SER A 110 5.64 -2.71 7.64
CA SER A 110 5.24 -1.65 8.53
C SER A 110 4.71 -2.22 9.84
N PRO A 111 5.30 -1.89 10.99
CA PRO A 111 4.73 -2.28 12.27
C PRO A 111 3.40 -1.57 12.48
N ASN A 112 2.50 -2.20 13.21
CA ASN A 112 1.30 -1.54 13.73
C ASN A 112 1.64 -0.83 15.03
N ARG A 113 1.14 0.41 15.17
CA ARG A 113 1.31 1.24 16.37
C ARG A 113 -0.02 1.75 16.87
N LEU A 114 -0.10 2.02 18.16
CA LEU A 114 -1.23 2.68 18.77
C LEU A 114 -1.18 4.18 18.45
N TRP A 115 -2.23 4.71 17.85
CA TRP A 115 -2.44 6.14 17.64
C TRP A 115 -3.41 6.68 18.68
N LEU A 116 -3.08 7.81 19.29
CA LEU A 116 -3.83 8.44 20.35
C LEU A 116 -3.62 9.96 20.37
N ALA A 117 -4.50 10.69 21.04
CA ALA A 117 -4.36 12.13 21.22
C ALA A 117 -3.07 12.44 22.00
N ALA A 118 -2.44 13.57 21.74
CA ALA A 118 -1.17 13.95 22.37
C ALA A 118 -1.25 14.10 23.90
N ASP A 119 -2.41 14.42 24.43
CA ASP A 119 -2.69 14.58 25.87
C ASP A 119 -3.23 13.30 26.53
N HIS A 120 -3.33 12.21 25.78
CA HIS A 120 -3.86 10.94 26.29
C HIS A 120 -2.95 10.36 27.38
N ALA A 121 -3.54 9.82 28.46
CA ALA A 121 -2.79 9.29 29.60
C ALA A 121 -1.73 8.22 29.24
N LEU A 122 -2.00 7.39 28.23
CA LEU A 122 -1.06 6.38 27.74
C LEU A 122 0.18 6.97 27.08
N CYS A 123 0.22 8.27 26.74
CA CYS A 123 1.45 8.93 26.24
C CYS A 123 2.54 8.96 27.28
N ALA A 124 2.19 9.11 28.57
CA ALA A 124 3.12 9.14 29.70
C ALA A 124 3.41 7.74 30.30
N ALA A 125 2.70 6.70 29.87
CA ALA A 125 2.90 5.34 30.36
C ALA A 125 4.28 4.82 29.95
N ALA A 126 4.99 4.15 30.85
CA ALA A 126 6.29 3.53 30.54
C ALA A 126 6.14 2.45 29.45
N GLU A 127 5.13 1.62 29.58
CA GLU A 127 4.74 0.59 28.60
C GLU A 127 3.24 0.62 28.35
N VAL A 128 2.82 0.19 27.18
CA VAL A 128 1.42 0.03 26.80
C VAL A 128 1.19 -1.40 26.34
N SER A 129 0.28 -2.11 27.00
CA SER A 129 -0.10 -3.48 26.61
C SER A 129 -1.31 -3.48 25.70
N LEU A 130 -1.50 -4.59 24.97
CA LEU A 130 -2.71 -4.78 24.14
C LEU A 130 -4.00 -4.79 24.98
N ARG A 131 -3.90 -5.18 26.27
CA ARG A 131 -5.02 -5.11 27.22
C ARG A 131 -5.41 -3.67 27.55
N ASP A 132 -4.43 -2.78 27.71
CA ASP A 132 -4.69 -1.35 27.93
C ASP A 132 -5.38 -0.74 26.70
N VAL A 133 -4.93 -1.11 25.51
CA VAL A 133 -5.54 -0.69 24.25
C VAL A 133 -6.98 -1.21 24.13
N ALA A 134 -7.24 -2.47 24.48
CA ALA A 134 -8.57 -3.07 24.42
C ALA A 134 -9.58 -2.43 25.37
N ALA A 135 -9.13 -1.80 26.46
CA ALA A 135 -9.97 -1.07 27.40
C ALA A 135 -10.46 0.31 26.87
N MET A 136 -9.87 0.79 25.75
CA MET A 136 -10.17 2.09 25.18
C MET A 136 -11.20 1.99 24.04
N PRO A 137 -11.99 3.07 23.79
CA PRO A 137 -12.84 3.16 22.61
C PRO A 137 -12.00 3.07 21.33
N GLN A 138 -12.35 2.14 20.42
CA GLN A 138 -11.61 1.93 19.18
C GLN A 138 -12.26 2.65 17.99
N ILE A 139 -11.45 3.34 17.20
CA ILE A 139 -11.82 3.82 15.88
C ILE A 139 -11.24 2.83 14.87
N THR A 140 -12.11 2.18 14.09
CA THR A 140 -11.72 1.15 13.14
C THR A 140 -11.66 1.71 11.73
N LEU A 141 -10.48 1.62 11.10
CA LEU A 141 -10.31 1.92 9.68
C LEU A 141 -10.77 0.71 8.85
N VAL A 142 -11.77 0.93 7.99
CA VAL A 142 -12.31 -0.08 7.07
C VAL A 142 -11.78 0.23 5.66
N ALA A 143 -10.49 0.00 5.47
CA ALA A 143 -9.81 0.21 4.19
C ALA A 143 -8.68 -0.82 4.04
N ASP A 144 -8.44 -1.27 2.83
CA ASP A 144 -7.30 -2.13 2.43
C ASP A 144 -7.17 -3.42 3.27
N GLY A 145 -8.24 -3.88 3.93
CA GLY A 145 -8.22 -5.04 4.81
C GLY A 145 -7.59 -4.81 6.19
N ILE A 146 -7.33 -3.57 6.59
CA ILE A 146 -6.80 -3.23 7.93
C ILE A 146 -7.71 -3.74 9.04
N ASP A 147 -9.02 -3.60 8.88
CA ASP A 147 -9.98 -4.09 9.88
C ASP A 147 -9.96 -5.62 10.01
N GLU A 148 -9.70 -6.38 8.94
CA GLU A 148 -9.51 -7.84 9.00
C GLU A 148 -8.26 -8.21 9.81
N VAL A 149 -7.15 -7.50 9.58
CA VAL A 149 -5.89 -7.68 10.33
C VAL A 149 -6.13 -7.39 11.82
N MET A 150 -6.79 -6.27 12.15
CA MET A 150 -7.11 -5.89 13.52
C MET A 150 -8.07 -6.87 14.20
N ALA A 151 -9.13 -7.29 13.51
CA ALA A 151 -10.03 -8.33 14.03
C ALA A 151 -9.29 -9.65 14.32
N GLY A 152 -8.28 -9.97 13.51
CA GLY A 152 -7.38 -11.11 13.75
C GLY A 152 -6.56 -10.96 15.04
N ILE A 153 -6.07 -9.77 15.35
CA ILE A 153 -5.32 -9.47 16.58
C ILE A 153 -6.21 -9.68 17.81
N TRP A 154 -7.41 -9.07 17.82
CA TRP A 154 -8.35 -9.19 18.93
C TRP A 154 -8.77 -10.64 19.18
N ARG A 155 -9.07 -11.41 18.13
CA ARG A 155 -9.39 -12.84 18.26
C ARG A 155 -8.25 -13.66 18.88
N ARG A 156 -7.01 -13.46 18.42
CA ARG A 156 -5.86 -14.21 18.93
C ARG A 156 -5.51 -13.88 20.37
N SER A 157 -5.69 -12.62 20.77
CA SER A 157 -5.44 -12.19 22.15
C SER A 157 -6.54 -12.56 23.13
N GLY A 158 -7.71 -13.01 22.65
CA GLY A 158 -8.89 -13.25 23.50
C GLY A 158 -9.46 -11.96 24.11
N LEU A 159 -9.09 -10.80 23.59
CA LEU A 159 -9.55 -9.49 24.05
C LEU A 159 -10.70 -9.00 23.15
N ALA A 160 -11.63 -8.25 23.75
CA ALA A 160 -12.68 -7.54 23.04
C ALA A 160 -12.42 -6.04 23.19
N ALA A 161 -12.32 -5.34 22.09
CA ALA A 161 -12.12 -3.89 22.06
C ALA A 161 -13.40 -3.20 21.57
N PRO A 162 -14.00 -2.26 22.34
CA PRO A 162 -15.24 -1.62 21.96
C PRO A 162 -15.01 -0.67 20.78
N THR A 163 -15.55 -1.01 19.61
CA THR A 163 -15.52 -0.13 18.44
C THR A 163 -16.61 0.93 18.56
N VAL A 164 -16.21 2.19 18.64
CA VAL A 164 -17.14 3.33 18.73
C VAL A 164 -17.44 3.94 17.37
N LEU A 165 -16.54 3.78 16.39
CA LEU A 165 -16.71 4.28 15.03
C LEU A 165 -15.97 3.43 14.02
N ARG A 166 -16.56 3.26 12.82
CA ARG A 166 -15.95 2.61 11.66
C ARG A 166 -15.97 3.60 10.48
N THR A 167 -14.85 3.76 9.79
CA THR A 167 -14.74 4.66 8.64
C THR A 167 -13.74 4.13 7.62
N GLY A 168 -13.97 4.40 6.34
CA GLY A 168 -13.02 4.13 5.25
C GLY A 168 -11.96 5.22 5.08
N SER A 169 -12.10 6.36 5.77
CA SER A 169 -11.18 7.50 5.64
C SER A 169 -10.13 7.49 6.74
N LEU A 170 -8.86 7.35 6.37
CA LEU A 170 -7.76 7.45 7.33
C LEU A 170 -7.64 8.85 7.93
N GLU A 171 -7.95 9.90 7.16
CA GLU A 171 -7.93 11.27 7.70
C GLU A 171 -9.03 11.48 8.74
N ALA A 172 -10.22 10.88 8.55
CA ALA A 172 -11.25 10.90 9.58
C ALA A 172 -10.81 10.15 10.85
N VAL A 173 -10.11 9.00 10.72
CA VAL A 173 -9.51 8.32 11.88
C VAL A 173 -8.52 9.23 12.58
N ARG A 174 -7.64 9.91 11.83
CA ARG A 174 -6.62 10.81 12.38
C ARG A 174 -7.24 11.96 13.18
N SER A 175 -8.24 12.65 12.62
CA SER A 175 -8.94 13.75 13.30
C SER A 175 -9.68 13.27 14.54
N LEU A 176 -10.38 12.14 14.47
CA LEU A 176 -11.11 11.57 15.60
C LEU A 176 -10.19 11.09 16.73
N VAL A 177 -9.04 10.53 16.39
CA VAL A 177 -8.00 10.17 17.37
C VAL A 177 -7.41 11.42 18.00
N ALA A 178 -7.06 12.43 17.20
CA ALA A 178 -6.47 13.68 17.69
C ALA A 178 -7.37 14.41 18.68
N THR A 179 -8.70 14.38 18.47
CA THR A 179 -9.70 14.99 19.35
C THR A 179 -10.10 14.11 20.55
N GLY A 180 -9.47 12.94 20.73
CA GLY A 180 -9.71 12.06 21.88
C GLY A 180 -11.03 11.28 21.85
N VAL A 181 -11.70 11.16 20.70
CA VAL A 181 -12.93 10.33 20.56
C VAL A 181 -12.63 8.86 20.81
N GLY A 182 -11.42 8.41 20.47
CA GLY A 182 -10.96 7.06 20.70
C GLY A 182 -9.52 6.89 20.25
N VAL A 183 -9.05 5.64 20.25
CA VAL A 183 -7.71 5.27 19.79
C VAL A 183 -7.81 4.37 18.56
N ALA A 184 -6.72 4.26 17.80
CA ALA A 184 -6.64 3.34 16.67
C ALA A 184 -5.31 2.59 16.67
N VAL A 185 -5.29 1.33 16.25
CA VAL A 185 -4.05 0.59 15.97
C VAL A 185 -3.89 0.50 14.46
N LEU A 186 -2.86 1.16 13.94
CA LEU A 186 -2.68 1.36 12.51
C LEU A 186 -1.21 1.18 12.08
N PRO A 187 -0.94 0.86 10.81
CA PRO A 187 0.40 0.71 10.30
C PRO A 187 1.17 2.04 10.29
N ASP A 188 2.42 1.98 10.68
CA ASP A 188 3.30 3.15 10.84
C ASP A 188 3.58 3.89 9.52
N PHE A 189 3.56 3.20 8.37
CA PHE A 189 3.78 3.86 7.08
C PHE A 189 2.75 4.97 6.79
N ALA A 190 1.53 4.83 7.32
CA ALA A 190 0.44 5.77 7.17
C ALA A 190 0.42 6.86 8.26
N TYR A 191 1.32 6.76 9.26
CA TYR A 191 1.36 7.73 10.35
C TYR A 191 1.79 9.11 9.86
N ARG A 192 1.05 10.12 10.30
CA ARG A 192 1.40 11.53 10.24
C ARG A 192 1.02 12.17 11.57
N PRO A 193 1.86 13.05 12.14
CA PRO A 193 1.65 13.57 13.51
C PRO A 193 0.55 14.63 13.63
N TRP A 194 -0.02 15.11 12.53
CA TRP A 194 -0.99 16.20 12.53
C TRP A 194 -2.28 15.78 11.81
N SER A 195 -3.43 16.12 12.41
CA SER A 195 -4.74 16.03 11.77
C SER A 195 -4.96 17.17 10.78
N LEU A 196 -6.07 17.15 10.06
CA LEU A 196 -6.46 18.26 9.19
C LEU A 196 -6.75 19.54 9.96
N GLU A 197 -7.18 19.42 11.22
CA GLU A 197 -7.47 20.51 12.15
C GLU A 197 -6.23 21.00 12.91
N TRP A 198 -5.03 20.45 12.60
CA TRP A 198 -3.76 20.75 13.26
C TRP A 198 -3.65 20.25 14.69
N ASP A 199 -4.53 19.33 15.09
CA ASP A 199 -4.37 18.62 16.35
C ASP A 199 -3.33 17.51 16.22
N ARG A 200 -2.59 17.27 17.32
CA ARG A 200 -1.47 16.33 17.30
C ARG A 200 -1.91 14.93 17.67
N VAL A 201 -1.48 13.96 16.86
CA VAL A 201 -1.57 12.52 17.10
C VAL A 201 -0.22 12.00 17.55
N GLU A 202 -0.18 11.22 18.62
CA GLU A 202 0.99 10.46 19.04
C GLU A 202 0.86 9.01 18.62
N ALA A 203 2.01 8.39 18.31
CA ALA A 203 2.08 6.97 17.99
C ALA A 203 2.97 6.24 19.00
N ARG A 204 2.42 5.23 19.66
CA ARG A 204 3.09 4.43 20.71
C ARG A 204 3.23 2.98 20.26
N ASN A 205 4.37 2.39 20.62
CA ASN A 205 4.53 0.95 20.48
C ASN A 205 3.68 0.25 21.54
N VAL A 206 3.09 -0.87 21.17
CA VAL A 206 2.46 -1.81 22.10
C VAL A 206 3.50 -2.88 22.45
N ARG A 207 3.58 -3.26 23.73
CA ARG A 207 4.53 -4.26 24.22
C ARG A 207 4.29 -5.63 23.59
N ASP A 208 3.03 -5.97 23.39
CA ASP A 208 2.64 -7.23 22.79
C ASP A 208 3.05 -7.26 21.31
N GLU A 209 3.42 -8.43 20.81
CA GLU A 209 3.79 -8.61 19.42
C GLU A 209 2.57 -8.44 18.49
N LEU A 210 2.59 -7.40 17.69
CA LEU A 210 1.60 -7.15 16.66
C LEU A 210 2.13 -7.60 15.29
N PRO A 211 1.28 -8.17 14.42
CA PRO A 211 1.69 -8.48 13.06
C PRO A 211 2.06 -7.19 12.32
N THR A 212 3.00 -7.30 11.40
CA THR A 212 3.30 -6.22 10.45
C THR A 212 2.27 -6.17 9.33
N VAL A 213 2.14 -5.01 8.71
CA VAL A 213 1.49 -4.85 7.41
C VAL A 213 2.58 -4.84 6.34
N ASP A 214 2.54 -5.81 5.46
CA ASP A 214 3.53 -5.98 4.41
C ASP A 214 3.00 -5.35 3.12
N ILE A 215 3.65 -4.27 2.65
CA ILE A 215 3.38 -3.65 1.35
C ILE A 215 4.28 -4.32 0.33
N GLY A 216 3.73 -4.74 -0.79
CA GLY A 216 4.48 -5.41 -1.82
C GLY A 216 4.00 -5.18 -3.24
N LEU A 217 4.87 -5.55 -4.16
CA LEU A 217 4.55 -5.68 -5.57
C LEU A 217 3.76 -6.96 -5.80
N VAL A 218 2.77 -6.87 -6.69
CA VAL A 218 1.95 -8.00 -7.11
C VAL A 218 1.82 -7.97 -8.63
N TRP A 219 1.97 -9.13 -9.28
CA TRP A 219 1.84 -9.29 -10.73
C TRP A 219 1.23 -10.64 -11.08
N ARG A 220 0.76 -10.81 -12.30
CA ARG A 220 0.22 -12.09 -12.77
C ARG A 220 1.35 -13.11 -12.92
N ARG A 221 1.26 -14.24 -12.24
CA ARG A 221 2.23 -15.32 -12.30
C ARG A 221 2.26 -15.96 -13.69
N GLY A 222 3.46 -16.20 -14.21
CA GLY A 222 3.63 -16.83 -15.53
C GLY A 222 3.30 -15.94 -16.73
N ALA A 223 2.93 -14.68 -16.53
CA ALA A 223 2.84 -13.73 -17.62
C ALA A 223 4.20 -13.16 -17.97
N GLU A 224 4.46 -12.98 -19.27
CA GLU A 224 5.56 -12.11 -19.69
C GLU A 224 5.20 -10.67 -19.33
N LEU A 225 5.99 -10.09 -18.42
CA LEU A 225 5.88 -8.68 -18.09
C LEU A 225 6.43 -7.86 -19.26
N ASN A 226 5.71 -6.81 -19.63
CA ASN A 226 6.27 -5.83 -20.54
C ASN A 226 7.50 -5.14 -19.90
N TRP A 227 8.36 -4.53 -20.71
CA TRP A 227 9.60 -3.92 -20.20
C TRP A 227 9.33 -2.79 -19.18
N THR A 228 8.22 -2.04 -19.31
CA THR A 228 7.87 -0.97 -18.39
C THR A 228 7.52 -1.49 -16.99
N ALA A 229 6.79 -2.60 -16.91
CA ALA A 229 6.49 -3.27 -15.65
C ALA A 229 7.73 -3.90 -15.03
N HIS A 230 8.60 -4.52 -15.86
CA HIS A 230 9.87 -5.07 -15.40
C HIS A 230 10.75 -3.98 -14.77
N ASP A 231 10.96 -2.87 -15.47
CA ASP A 231 11.79 -1.76 -15.00
C ASP A 231 11.15 -1.08 -13.76
N PHE A 232 9.81 -1.02 -13.67
CA PHE A 232 9.12 -0.53 -12.48
C PHE A 232 9.39 -1.42 -11.26
N ILE A 233 9.36 -2.73 -11.42
CA ILE A 233 9.69 -3.70 -10.36
C ILE A 233 11.13 -3.48 -9.89
N GLU A 234 12.09 -3.30 -10.79
CA GLU A 234 13.50 -3.07 -10.42
C GLU A 234 13.68 -1.75 -9.65
N VAL A 235 13.04 -0.66 -10.08
CA VAL A 235 13.05 0.62 -9.35
C VAL A 235 12.45 0.48 -7.95
N ALA A 236 11.35 -0.27 -7.81
CA ALA A 236 10.71 -0.52 -6.53
C ALA A 236 11.62 -1.35 -5.59
N ARG A 237 12.31 -2.36 -6.12
CA ARG A 237 13.30 -3.17 -5.39
C ARG A 237 14.46 -2.32 -4.87
N ASP A 238 14.98 -1.44 -5.72
CA ASP A 238 16.11 -0.59 -5.35
C ASP A 238 15.71 0.43 -4.27
N GLN A 239 14.49 0.98 -4.35
CA GLN A 239 13.96 1.84 -3.30
C GLN A 239 13.81 1.09 -1.98
N SER A 240 13.26 -0.13 -2.00
CA SER A 240 13.12 -0.99 -0.82
C SER A 240 14.48 -1.27 -0.15
N ARG A 241 15.49 -1.62 -0.94
CA ARG A 241 16.86 -1.86 -0.46
C ARG A 241 17.48 -0.60 0.17
N ALA A 242 17.27 0.56 -0.43
CA ALA A 242 17.77 1.84 0.08
C ALA A 242 17.15 2.19 1.43
N LYS A 243 15.81 2.05 1.58
CA LYS A 243 15.09 2.28 2.84
C LYS A 243 15.55 1.32 3.94
N SER A 244 15.72 0.05 3.63
CA SER A 244 16.21 -0.96 4.59
C SER A 244 17.62 -0.66 5.12
N ARG A 245 18.49 -0.04 4.32
CA ARG A 245 19.85 0.38 4.76
C ARG A 245 19.77 1.59 5.69
N GLN A 246 18.92 2.58 5.40
CA GLN A 246 18.73 3.76 6.23
C GLN A 246 18.18 3.42 7.63
N THR A 247 17.18 2.55 7.70
CA THR A 247 16.60 2.11 8.97
C THR A 247 17.63 1.40 9.86
N ARG A 248 18.51 0.59 9.27
CA ARG A 248 19.58 -0.09 10.01
C ARG A 248 20.69 0.84 10.51
N SER A 249 20.95 1.95 9.85
CA SER A 249 21.93 2.95 10.28
C SER A 249 21.40 3.81 11.44
N SER A 250 20.10 4.17 11.41
CA SER A 250 19.46 4.97 12.47
C SER A 250 19.19 4.19 13.76
N SER A 251 19.12 2.86 13.72
CA SER A 251 18.95 2.02 14.92
C SER A 251 20.26 1.69 15.65
N ARG A 252 21.41 2.13 15.12
CA ARG A 252 22.76 1.92 15.71
C ARG A 252 23.37 3.19 16.29
N SER A 253 22.71 4.32 16.18
CA SER A 253 23.05 5.61 16.79
C SER A 253 22.18 5.89 17.99
#